data_9c1ca685bcf51794602173a3f97221a0
#
_entry.id   9c1ca685bcf51794602173a3f97221a0
#
_cell.length_a   1.000
_cell.length_b   1.000
_cell.length_c   1.000
_cell.angle_alpha   90.00
_cell.angle_beta   90.00
_cell.angle_gamma   90.00
#
_symmetry.space_group_name_H-M   'P 1'
#
loop_
_entity.id
_entity.type
_entity.pdbx_description
1 polymer ?
#
loop_
_entity_poly.entity_id
_entity_poly.type
_entity_poly.pdbx_seq_one_letter_code
_entity_poly.pdbx_strand_id
1 'polypeptide(L)'
;SLVPFPSAVPMKTTLPTPRFIIITGGVCSSLGKGIATASIGAIMKAAGLTVFVQKLDPYLNVDPGTMSPFQHGEVFVTDDGAETDLDLGHYERFIDEPMSKLSTVTTGKIYTEVLARERKGDFLGGTIQVVPHITNAIKDAMKLAARESGAEIMMIEVGGTVGDIEGEPYLEAIRQMRSEMGSQRLFHIHLTLLPYLKGSKELKTKPTQLSVRELRRIGLQPDLILARADYKIPKELLDKISTFCDVPREAVIPAPTVSSIYDVPLNYQQYDIAKVIGRKMGLGDLTPDMREWEEGRKRYEEAVEPVRIGIVGKYTYLDDAYLSVIEAIKAAAVFHLRKAEIVWIDSEKLEEKDDDHWARLKSVAGIVVPGGFGSRGIEGKILAAQFARTKKVPYLGLCLGSQLMTIEFARFALGDNSLTSEEFDEESKLSKEQYVVHFLPDQFRGKHMGGTMRLGKYVCTLKKGTKAHDAYGIDTVSERHRHRYEFNNNFRAPLEKLGFIISGEWKETGLMEIAELKDHPFMVGSQFHPEFQSRPHKPHPLFRALLKAAVQKV
;
A
#
# COMPACT_ATOMS: atom_id res chain seq x y z
N SER A 1 33.80 46.87 -24.35
CA SER A 1 34.03 45.41 -24.26
C SER A 1 32.77 44.74 -23.75
N LEU A 2 32.00 44.16 -24.66
CA LEU A 2 30.81 43.36 -24.38
C LEU A 2 31.29 41.94 -24.02
N VAL A 3 30.92 41.47 -22.81
CA VAL A 3 31.12 40.10 -22.38
C VAL A 3 30.07 39.23 -23.10
N PRO A 4 30.47 38.14 -23.82
CA PRO A 4 29.50 37.27 -24.48
C PRO A 4 28.75 36.42 -23.44
N PHE A 5 27.40 36.38 -23.58
CA PHE A 5 26.52 35.44 -22.85
C PHE A 5 26.91 34.00 -23.20
N PRO A 6 26.94 33.07 -22.24
CA PRO A 6 27.17 31.67 -22.54
C PRO A 6 26.01 31.13 -23.37
N SER A 7 26.36 30.47 -24.46
CA SER A 7 25.45 29.80 -25.38
C SER A 7 24.55 28.82 -24.62
N ALA A 8 23.23 28.95 -24.82
CA ALA A 8 22.22 28.02 -24.32
C ALA A 8 22.57 26.57 -24.73
N VAL A 9 22.76 25.71 -23.75
CA VAL A 9 22.83 24.26 -23.96
C VAL A 9 21.48 23.84 -24.55
N PRO A 10 21.45 23.09 -25.67
CA PRO A 10 20.18 22.67 -26.24
C PRO A 10 19.53 21.64 -25.30
N MET A 11 18.44 22.03 -24.62
CA MET A 11 17.52 21.08 -24.02
C MET A 11 16.80 20.30 -25.13
N LYS A 12 17.41 19.21 -25.60
CA LYS A 12 16.73 18.14 -26.32
C LYS A 12 16.41 17.03 -25.33
N THR A 13 15.28 17.13 -24.65
CA THR A 13 14.60 15.97 -24.10
C THR A 13 13.19 15.99 -24.64
N THR A 14 13.00 15.48 -25.86
CA THR A 14 11.71 14.93 -26.24
C THR A 14 11.43 13.82 -25.23
N LEU A 15 10.39 14.00 -24.40
CA LEU A 15 9.92 12.96 -23.49
C LEU A 15 9.76 11.66 -24.29
N PRO A 16 10.20 10.51 -23.74
CA PRO A 16 10.06 9.23 -24.43
C PRO A 16 8.59 9.00 -24.74
N THR A 17 8.29 8.43 -25.89
CA THR A 17 6.93 8.05 -26.25
C THR A 17 6.50 6.89 -25.34
N PRO A 18 5.53 7.08 -24.44
CA PRO A 18 5.20 6.07 -23.44
C PRO A 18 4.61 4.81 -24.07
N ARG A 19 4.93 3.66 -23.50
CA ARG A 19 4.34 2.37 -23.81
C ARG A 19 3.48 1.90 -22.65
N PHE A 20 2.41 1.21 -22.95
CA PHE A 20 1.42 0.78 -21.95
C PHE A 20 1.44 -0.75 -21.83
N ILE A 21 1.57 -1.25 -20.62
CA ILE A 21 1.40 -2.66 -20.27
C ILE A 21 0.11 -2.76 -19.45
N ILE A 22 -0.89 -3.38 -20.04
CA ILE A 22 -2.21 -3.54 -19.42
C ILE A 22 -2.28 -4.90 -18.74
N ILE A 23 -2.73 -4.93 -17.49
CA ILE A 23 -2.95 -6.15 -16.74
C ILE A 23 -4.44 -6.30 -16.44
N THR A 24 -5.04 -7.37 -16.92
CA THR A 24 -6.43 -7.75 -16.61
C THR A 24 -6.45 -9.10 -15.90
N GLY A 25 -7.51 -9.35 -15.13
CA GLY A 25 -7.74 -10.64 -14.49
C GLY A 25 -9.02 -11.30 -14.96
N GLY A 26 -9.04 -12.61 -14.99
CA GLY A 26 -10.21 -13.40 -15.34
C GLY A 26 -10.42 -14.58 -14.42
N VAL A 27 -11.59 -15.23 -14.53
CA VAL A 27 -12.03 -16.37 -13.74
C VAL A 27 -12.58 -15.99 -12.37
N CYS A 28 -11.82 -15.30 -11.52
CA CYS A 28 -12.27 -14.82 -10.21
C CYS A 28 -11.43 -13.64 -9.72
N SER A 29 -11.88 -12.97 -8.66
CA SER A 29 -11.14 -11.94 -7.95
C SER A 29 -9.98 -12.54 -7.12
N SER A 30 -9.14 -11.70 -6.54
CA SER A 30 -8.04 -12.09 -5.63
C SER A 30 -7.00 -13.04 -6.23
N LEU A 31 -6.80 -13.01 -7.56
CA LEU A 31 -5.77 -13.79 -8.24
C LEU A 31 -4.35 -13.25 -8.05
N GLY A 32 -4.20 -12.05 -7.50
CA GLY A 32 -2.92 -11.39 -7.33
C GLY A 32 -2.51 -10.49 -8.51
N LYS A 33 -3.48 -9.79 -9.15
CA LYS A 33 -3.18 -8.77 -10.19
C LYS A 33 -2.22 -7.71 -9.68
N GLY A 34 -2.44 -7.17 -8.46
CA GLY A 34 -1.57 -6.17 -7.85
C GLY A 34 -0.13 -6.65 -7.74
N ILE A 35 0.08 -7.88 -7.25
CA ILE A 35 1.41 -8.50 -7.16
C ILE A 35 2.02 -8.73 -8.54
N ALA A 36 1.22 -9.19 -9.52
CA ALA A 36 1.72 -9.39 -10.89
C ALA A 36 2.14 -8.06 -11.53
N THR A 37 1.32 -7.01 -11.38
CA THR A 37 1.59 -5.66 -11.86
C THR A 37 2.87 -5.11 -11.23
N ALA A 38 2.99 -5.19 -9.90
CA ALA A 38 4.15 -4.76 -9.14
C ALA A 38 5.43 -5.51 -9.56
N SER A 39 5.31 -6.84 -9.72
CA SER A 39 6.45 -7.69 -10.10
C SER A 39 6.96 -7.39 -11.51
N ILE A 40 6.06 -7.23 -12.47
CA ILE A 40 6.44 -6.89 -13.85
C ILE A 40 7.01 -5.46 -13.89
N GLY A 41 6.40 -4.52 -13.16
CA GLY A 41 6.95 -3.16 -13.01
C GLY A 41 8.37 -3.16 -12.46
N ALA A 42 8.64 -3.96 -11.42
CA ALA A 42 9.97 -4.13 -10.85
C ALA A 42 10.97 -4.74 -11.85
N ILE A 43 10.55 -5.74 -12.63
CA ILE A 43 11.39 -6.34 -13.69
C ILE A 43 11.70 -5.31 -14.78
N MET A 44 10.72 -4.50 -15.21
CA MET A 44 10.97 -3.44 -16.21
C MET A 44 11.92 -2.37 -15.67
N LYS A 45 11.76 -1.97 -14.39
CA LYS A 45 12.72 -1.06 -13.73
C LYS A 45 14.12 -1.66 -13.63
N ALA A 46 14.24 -2.93 -13.27
CA ALA A 46 15.50 -3.66 -13.23
C ALA A 46 16.16 -3.79 -14.62
N ALA A 47 15.38 -3.68 -15.70
CA ALA A 47 15.89 -3.59 -17.07
C ALA A 47 16.31 -2.16 -17.48
N GLY A 48 16.29 -1.20 -16.56
CA GLY A 48 16.74 0.18 -16.79
C GLY A 48 15.67 1.13 -17.34
N LEU A 49 14.39 0.73 -17.33
CA LEU A 49 13.28 1.56 -17.81
C LEU A 49 12.62 2.33 -16.65
N THR A 50 12.17 3.54 -16.92
CA THR A 50 11.32 4.30 -15.98
C THR A 50 9.90 3.77 -16.03
N VAL A 51 9.33 3.49 -14.86
CA VAL A 51 8.01 2.84 -14.70
C VAL A 51 7.08 3.69 -13.87
N PHE A 52 5.84 3.83 -14.30
CA PHE A 52 4.75 4.40 -13.51
C PHE A 52 3.55 3.45 -13.51
N VAL A 53 2.86 3.33 -12.37
CA VAL A 53 1.71 2.43 -12.24
C VAL A 53 0.43 3.23 -12.03
N GLN A 54 -0.62 2.81 -12.73
CA GLN A 54 -1.96 3.34 -12.52
C GLN A 54 -2.96 2.19 -12.40
N LYS A 55 -3.78 2.25 -11.34
CA LYS A 55 -4.88 1.32 -11.10
C LYS A 55 -6.20 1.95 -11.54
N LEU A 56 -6.99 1.18 -12.29
CA LEU A 56 -8.34 1.52 -12.73
C LEU A 56 -9.34 0.69 -11.93
N ASP A 57 -10.02 1.32 -10.98
CA ASP A 57 -10.97 0.64 -10.09
C ASP A 57 -12.41 0.83 -10.56
N PRO A 58 -13.15 -0.26 -10.83
CA PRO A 58 -14.48 -0.20 -11.43
C PRO A 58 -15.61 0.18 -10.44
N TYR A 59 -15.33 0.37 -9.16
CA TYR A 59 -16.35 0.78 -8.19
C TYR A 59 -16.73 2.27 -8.32
N LEU A 60 -17.96 2.60 -7.86
CA LEU A 60 -18.52 3.96 -7.94
C LEU A 60 -18.08 4.89 -6.80
N ASN A 61 -17.35 4.41 -5.82
CA ASN A 61 -16.78 5.28 -4.79
C ASN A 61 -15.76 6.23 -5.42
N VAL A 62 -15.74 7.49 -4.98
CA VAL A 62 -14.78 8.49 -5.47
C VAL A 62 -13.36 8.12 -5.03
N ASP A 63 -13.23 7.66 -3.78
CA ASP A 63 -12.01 7.11 -3.21
C ASP A 63 -12.35 6.06 -2.12
N PRO A 64 -11.40 5.25 -1.66
CA PRO A 64 -11.63 4.23 -0.63
C PRO A 64 -11.62 4.77 0.80
N GLY A 65 -11.41 6.07 1.04
CA GLY A 65 -11.22 6.66 2.37
C GLY A 65 -12.37 6.44 3.34
N THR A 66 -13.60 6.26 2.83
CA THR A 66 -14.81 5.98 3.62
C THR A 66 -15.26 4.52 3.57
N MET A 67 -14.52 3.67 2.86
CA MET A 67 -14.89 2.25 2.72
C MET A 67 -14.50 1.45 3.97
N SER A 68 -15.29 0.40 4.24
CA SER A 68 -14.99 -0.48 5.36
C SER A 68 -13.74 -1.32 5.10
N PRO A 69 -12.78 -1.39 6.06
CA PRO A 69 -11.62 -2.28 5.95
C PRO A 69 -11.98 -3.77 5.77
N PHE A 70 -13.18 -4.19 6.20
CA PHE A 70 -13.69 -5.54 5.98
C PHE A 70 -13.95 -5.87 4.51
N GLN A 71 -14.28 -4.87 3.70
CA GLN A 71 -14.59 -5.06 2.28
C GLN A 71 -13.42 -4.71 1.36
N HIS A 72 -12.56 -3.80 1.79
CA HIS A 72 -11.56 -3.18 0.92
C HIS A 72 -10.11 -3.34 1.40
N GLY A 73 -9.90 -3.84 2.62
CA GLY A 73 -8.58 -3.87 3.24
C GLY A 73 -8.12 -2.49 3.75
N GLU A 74 -6.81 -2.32 3.89
CA GLU A 74 -6.25 -1.04 4.34
C GLU A 74 -6.44 0.07 3.30
N VAL A 75 -6.58 1.30 3.78
CA VAL A 75 -6.48 2.50 2.94
C VAL A 75 -5.02 2.94 2.92
N PHE A 76 -4.39 2.84 1.75
CA PHE A 76 -3.01 3.27 1.54
C PHE A 76 -2.97 4.76 1.19
N VAL A 77 -2.02 5.52 1.76
CA VAL A 77 -1.90 6.95 1.51
C VAL A 77 -0.60 7.26 0.79
N THR A 78 -0.71 8.03 -0.30
CA THR A 78 0.43 8.48 -1.12
C THR A 78 1.10 9.72 -0.54
N ASP A 79 2.28 10.09 -1.06
CA ASP A 79 3.01 11.29 -0.63
C ASP A 79 2.18 12.58 -0.81
N ASP A 80 1.41 12.67 -1.88
CA ASP A 80 0.55 13.82 -2.21
C ASP A 80 -0.86 13.75 -1.60
N GLY A 81 -1.09 12.78 -0.68
CA GLY A 81 -2.29 12.68 0.14
C GLY A 81 -3.50 12.05 -0.57
N ALA A 82 -3.30 11.20 -1.56
CA ALA A 82 -4.38 10.37 -2.06
C ALA A 82 -4.66 9.21 -1.10
N GLU A 83 -5.94 8.99 -0.77
CA GLU A 83 -6.43 7.76 -0.17
C GLU A 83 -6.70 6.75 -1.28
N THR A 84 -6.08 5.58 -1.21
CA THR A 84 -6.03 4.63 -2.31
C THR A 84 -6.24 3.19 -1.85
N ASP A 85 -6.43 2.30 -2.81
CA ASP A 85 -6.47 0.86 -2.58
C ASP A 85 -5.12 0.32 -2.08
N LEU A 86 -5.15 -0.79 -1.37
CA LEU A 86 -3.97 -1.48 -0.80
C LEU A 86 -2.94 -1.93 -1.85
N ASP A 87 -3.35 -2.13 -3.10
CA ASP A 87 -2.46 -2.53 -4.19
C ASP A 87 -1.37 -1.49 -4.48
N LEU A 88 -1.64 -0.19 -4.21
CA LEU A 88 -0.63 0.85 -4.35
C LEU A 88 0.55 0.63 -3.39
N GLY A 89 0.29 0.06 -2.23
CA GLY A 89 1.33 -0.39 -1.31
C GLY A 89 2.21 -1.49 -1.92
N HIS A 90 1.61 -2.44 -2.65
CA HIS A 90 2.39 -3.44 -3.40
C HIS A 90 3.25 -2.79 -4.48
N TYR A 91 2.70 -1.85 -5.26
CA TYR A 91 3.48 -1.18 -6.30
C TYR A 91 4.69 -0.47 -5.72
N GLU A 92 4.52 0.30 -4.64
CA GLU A 92 5.63 0.98 -3.98
C GLU A 92 6.66 0.03 -3.38
N ARG A 93 6.21 -1.08 -2.76
CA ARG A 93 7.12 -2.06 -2.16
C ARG A 93 7.99 -2.79 -3.18
N PHE A 94 7.46 -3.04 -4.38
CA PHE A 94 8.17 -3.78 -5.43
C PHE A 94 9.00 -2.86 -6.33
N ILE A 95 8.46 -1.71 -6.71
CA ILE A 95 9.08 -0.82 -7.68
C ILE A 95 10.03 0.17 -7.00
N ASP A 96 9.85 0.40 -5.69
CA ASP A 96 10.58 1.40 -4.88
C ASP A 96 10.53 2.80 -5.52
N GLU A 97 9.32 3.21 -5.93
CA GLU A 97 8.99 4.54 -6.41
C GLU A 97 7.69 5.01 -5.74
N PRO A 98 7.57 6.28 -5.34
CA PRO A 98 6.33 6.77 -4.73
C PRO A 98 5.19 6.81 -5.75
N MET A 99 4.03 6.32 -5.33
CA MET A 99 2.78 6.50 -6.07
C MET A 99 2.18 7.87 -5.77
N SER A 100 1.23 8.30 -6.60
CA SER A 100 0.61 9.62 -6.51
C SER A 100 -0.90 9.56 -6.78
N LYS A 101 -1.58 10.71 -6.72
CA LYS A 101 -2.99 10.85 -7.13
C LYS A 101 -3.27 10.36 -8.55
N LEU A 102 -2.25 10.41 -9.42
CA LEU A 102 -2.34 9.89 -10.78
C LEU A 102 -2.33 8.36 -10.85
N SER A 103 -1.90 7.69 -9.79
CA SER A 103 -1.81 6.23 -9.72
C SER A 103 -3.15 5.54 -9.45
N THR A 104 -4.23 6.28 -9.19
CA THR A 104 -5.56 5.71 -8.90
C THR A 104 -6.65 6.44 -9.66
N VAL A 105 -7.46 5.68 -10.38
CA VAL A 105 -8.62 6.15 -11.14
C VAL A 105 -9.81 5.27 -10.81
N THR A 106 -10.85 5.85 -10.20
CA THR A 106 -12.09 5.13 -9.90
C THR A 106 -13.18 5.51 -10.89
N THR A 107 -14.15 4.64 -11.10
CA THR A 107 -15.34 4.96 -11.88
C THR A 107 -16.04 6.20 -11.30
N GLY A 108 -16.12 6.32 -9.97
CA GLY A 108 -16.70 7.49 -9.31
C GLY A 108 -16.03 8.79 -9.68
N LYS A 109 -14.69 8.85 -9.74
CA LYS A 109 -13.95 10.05 -10.21
C LYS A 109 -14.27 10.38 -11.64
N ILE A 110 -14.21 9.41 -12.55
CA ILE A 110 -14.48 9.60 -13.99
C ILE A 110 -15.89 10.15 -14.22
N TYR A 111 -16.90 9.51 -13.62
CA TYR A 111 -18.28 9.95 -13.78
C TYR A 111 -18.52 11.33 -13.16
N THR A 112 -17.98 11.60 -11.98
CA THR A 112 -18.10 12.92 -11.34
C THR A 112 -17.51 14.01 -12.21
N GLU A 113 -16.35 13.79 -12.82
CA GLU A 113 -15.72 14.75 -13.73
C GLU A 113 -16.57 15.00 -14.98
N VAL A 114 -17.01 13.93 -15.66
CA VAL A 114 -17.80 14.05 -16.89
C VAL A 114 -19.14 14.74 -16.62
N LEU A 115 -19.83 14.38 -15.52
CA LEU A 115 -21.10 15.02 -15.14
C LEU A 115 -20.90 16.49 -14.74
N ALA A 116 -19.81 16.84 -14.06
CA ALA A 116 -19.50 18.23 -13.74
C ALA A 116 -19.26 19.07 -15.01
N ARG A 117 -18.60 18.51 -16.01
CA ARG A 117 -18.39 19.16 -17.31
C ARG A 117 -19.69 19.32 -18.09
N GLU A 118 -20.58 18.31 -18.04
CA GLU A 118 -21.93 18.43 -18.64
C GLU A 118 -22.70 19.59 -18.01
N ARG A 119 -22.70 19.69 -16.69
CA ARG A 119 -23.38 20.81 -15.98
C ARG A 119 -22.81 22.19 -16.29
N LYS A 120 -21.52 22.28 -16.63
CA LYS A 120 -20.87 23.52 -17.08
C LYS A 120 -21.18 23.87 -18.53
N GLY A 121 -21.78 22.96 -19.31
CA GLY A 121 -22.07 23.15 -20.73
C GLY A 121 -20.89 22.85 -21.67
N ASP A 122 -19.83 22.18 -21.21
CA ASP A 122 -18.63 21.88 -22.01
C ASP A 122 -18.93 21.04 -23.25
N PHE A 123 -20.07 20.34 -23.26
CA PHE A 123 -20.50 19.49 -24.38
C PHE A 123 -21.51 20.15 -25.32
N LEU A 124 -21.74 21.45 -25.18
CA LEU A 124 -22.56 22.29 -26.10
C LEU A 124 -23.96 21.71 -26.38
N GLY A 125 -24.59 21.07 -25.38
CA GLY A 125 -25.92 20.47 -25.50
C GLY A 125 -25.96 19.11 -26.17
N GLY A 126 -24.80 18.51 -26.43
CA GLY A 126 -24.71 17.14 -26.95
C GLY A 126 -25.17 16.07 -25.95
N THR A 127 -25.70 14.95 -26.45
CA THR A 127 -26.04 13.78 -25.62
C THR A 127 -24.78 13.11 -25.13
N ILE A 128 -24.65 12.96 -23.81
CA ILE A 128 -23.50 12.32 -23.17
C ILE A 128 -23.77 10.83 -23.00
N GLN A 129 -22.82 10.00 -23.43
CA GLN A 129 -22.93 8.53 -23.44
C GLN A 129 -21.64 7.90 -22.89
N VAL A 130 -21.70 6.62 -22.48
CA VAL A 130 -20.51 5.88 -22.03
C VAL A 130 -19.44 5.89 -23.13
N VAL A 131 -19.83 5.57 -24.36
CA VAL A 131 -18.97 5.72 -25.55
C VAL A 131 -19.51 6.90 -26.36
N PRO A 132 -18.70 7.96 -26.63
CA PRO A 132 -17.27 8.07 -26.37
C PRO A 132 -16.88 8.83 -25.08
N HIS A 133 -17.82 9.40 -24.31
CA HIS A 133 -17.48 10.41 -23.31
C HIS A 133 -16.75 9.82 -22.08
N ILE A 134 -17.29 8.72 -21.51
CA ILE A 134 -16.63 8.03 -20.38
C ILE A 134 -15.35 7.34 -20.85
N THR A 135 -15.37 6.65 -22.00
CA THR A 135 -14.18 5.99 -22.54
C THR A 135 -13.07 6.98 -22.87
N ASN A 136 -13.39 8.17 -23.37
CA ASN A 136 -12.41 9.23 -23.60
C ASN A 136 -11.83 9.75 -22.27
N ALA A 137 -12.66 9.99 -21.25
CA ALA A 137 -12.18 10.43 -19.95
C ALA A 137 -11.22 9.40 -19.31
N ILE A 138 -11.50 8.10 -19.46
CA ILE A 138 -10.60 7.03 -19.02
C ILE A 138 -9.27 7.07 -19.80
N LYS A 139 -9.32 7.18 -21.13
CA LYS A 139 -8.11 7.29 -21.98
C LYS A 139 -7.30 8.54 -21.63
N ASP A 140 -7.97 9.66 -21.39
CA ASP A 140 -7.33 10.92 -21.04
C ASP A 140 -6.64 10.85 -19.69
N ALA A 141 -7.23 10.16 -18.70
CA ALA A 141 -6.61 9.91 -17.41
C ALA A 141 -5.31 9.07 -17.54
N MET A 142 -5.31 8.02 -18.37
CA MET A 142 -4.11 7.21 -18.64
C MET A 142 -3.04 8.04 -19.38
N LYS A 143 -3.42 8.82 -20.39
CA LYS A 143 -2.50 9.68 -21.15
C LYS A 143 -1.95 10.81 -20.29
N LEU A 144 -2.75 11.38 -19.38
CA LEU A 144 -2.33 12.39 -18.42
C LEU A 144 -1.25 11.83 -17.49
N ALA A 145 -1.50 10.67 -16.88
CA ALA A 145 -0.54 10.02 -16.00
C ALA A 145 0.78 9.73 -16.73
N ALA A 146 0.73 9.27 -17.97
CA ALA A 146 1.93 9.02 -18.79
C ALA A 146 2.71 10.32 -19.07
N ARG A 147 2.02 11.42 -19.37
CA ARG A 147 2.66 12.71 -19.64
C ARG A 147 3.30 13.31 -18.39
N GLU A 148 2.56 13.33 -17.28
CA GLU A 148 3.01 13.96 -16.04
C GLU A 148 4.12 13.16 -15.34
N SER A 149 4.09 11.82 -15.41
CA SER A 149 5.15 10.98 -14.87
C SER A 149 6.41 10.95 -15.73
N GLY A 150 6.30 11.18 -17.03
CA GLY A 150 7.40 11.03 -17.98
C GLY A 150 7.93 9.61 -18.11
N ALA A 151 7.20 8.60 -17.62
CA ALA A 151 7.65 7.21 -17.62
C ALA A 151 7.67 6.61 -19.05
N GLU A 152 8.66 5.77 -19.30
CA GLU A 152 8.77 5.00 -20.54
C GLU A 152 7.74 3.87 -20.59
N ILE A 153 7.45 3.27 -19.43
CA ILE A 153 6.47 2.18 -19.26
C ILE A 153 5.36 2.62 -18.30
N MET A 154 4.14 2.62 -18.80
CA MET A 154 2.92 2.77 -18.02
C MET A 154 2.34 1.39 -17.72
N MET A 155 2.38 0.97 -16.47
CA MET A 155 1.69 -0.23 -16.00
C MET A 155 0.26 0.13 -15.65
N ILE A 156 -0.72 -0.47 -16.31
CA ILE A 156 -2.15 -0.21 -16.06
C ILE A 156 -2.80 -1.48 -15.54
N GLU A 157 -3.19 -1.48 -14.29
CA GLU A 157 -3.97 -2.57 -13.71
C GLU A 157 -5.47 -2.28 -13.80
N VAL A 158 -6.22 -3.19 -14.38
CA VAL A 158 -7.69 -3.10 -14.42
C VAL A 158 -8.27 -3.91 -13.27
N GLY A 159 -8.95 -3.23 -12.35
CA GLY A 159 -9.67 -3.85 -11.24
C GLY A 159 -10.83 -4.73 -11.70
N GLY A 160 -11.34 -5.57 -10.80
CA GLY A 160 -12.42 -6.51 -11.09
C GLY A 160 -11.98 -7.71 -11.94
N THR A 161 -12.95 -8.37 -12.53
CA THR A 161 -12.78 -9.59 -13.35
C THR A 161 -13.34 -9.34 -14.74
N VAL A 162 -12.65 -9.81 -15.77
CA VAL A 162 -13.16 -9.73 -17.16
C VAL A 162 -14.48 -10.48 -17.26
N GLY A 163 -15.52 -9.77 -17.71
CA GLY A 163 -16.91 -10.23 -17.73
C GLY A 163 -17.82 -9.51 -16.72
N ASP A 164 -17.23 -8.77 -15.75
CA ASP A 164 -18.00 -7.92 -14.84
C ASP A 164 -18.48 -6.65 -15.58
N ILE A 165 -19.75 -6.29 -15.41
CA ILE A 165 -20.39 -5.16 -16.08
C ILE A 165 -19.66 -3.85 -15.77
N GLU A 166 -19.22 -3.68 -14.53
CA GLU A 166 -18.56 -2.47 -14.03
C GLU A 166 -17.22 -2.22 -14.74
N GLY A 167 -16.55 -3.27 -15.20
CA GLY A 167 -15.26 -3.20 -15.90
C GLY A 167 -15.37 -2.90 -17.39
N GLU A 168 -16.54 -3.07 -18.02
CA GLU A 168 -16.70 -2.94 -19.47
C GLU A 168 -16.24 -1.58 -20.05
N PRO A 169 -16.52 -0.41 -19.42
CA PRO A 169 -16.05 0.88 -19.94
C PRO A 169 -14.52 0.99 -20.01
N TYR A 170 -13.82 0.40 -19.03
CA TYR A 170 -12.35 0.37 -19.03
C TYR A 170 -11.80 -0.52 -20.13
N LEU A 171 -12.36 -1.71 -20.30
CA LEU A 171 -11.94 -2.64 -21.36
C LEU A 171 -12.21 -2.05 -22.75
N GLU A 172 -13.33 -1.37 -22.94
CA GLU A 172 -13.64 -0.65 -24.19
C GLU A 172 -12.65 0.50 -24.44
N ALA A 173 -12.31 1.30 -23.41
CA ALA A 173 -11.30 2.36 -23.52
C ALA A 173 -9.92 1.77 -23.93
N ILE A 174 -9.51 0.65 -23.34
CA ILE A 174 -8.27 -0.05 -23.65
C ILE A 174 -8.28 -0.59 -25.09
N ARG A 175 -9.41 -1.15 -25.53
CA ARG A 175 -9.59 -1.61 -26.92
C ARG A 175 -9.40 -0.46 -27.91
N GLN A 176 -10.00 0.69 -27.63
CA GLN A 176 -9.81 1.90 -28.43
C GLN A 176 -8.36 2.35 -28.44
N MET A 177 -7.70 2.43 -27.27
CA MET A 177 -6.27 2.79 -27.18
C MET A 177 -5.38 1.83 -27.97
N ARG A 178 -5.67 0.52 -27.92
CA ARG A 178 -4.91 -0.47 -28.70
C ARG A 178 -5.04 -0.23 -30.20
N SER A 179 -6.24 0.12 -30.65
CA SER A 179 -6.48 0.48 -32.06
C SER A 179 -5.76 1.77 -32.46
N GLU A 180 -5.74 2.80 -31.55
CA GLU A 180 -5.09 4.08 -31.79
C GLU A 180 -3.56 3.99 -31.81
N MET A 181 -2.97 3.19 -30.92
CA MET A 181 -1.51 3.15 -30.66
C MET A 181 -0.78 2.00 -31.33
N GLY A 182 -1.47 0.92 -31.63
CA GLY A 182 -0.89 -0.32 -32.13
C GLY A 182 -0.27 -1.21 -31.05
N SER A 183 -0.02 -2.48 -31.41
CA SER A 183 0.45 -3.52 -30.48
C SER A 183 1.88 -3.32 -29.96
N GLN A 184 2.70 -2.53 -30.61
CA GLN A 184 4.05 -2.20 -30.13
C GLN A 184 4.03 -1.19 -28.98
N ARG A 185 2.95 -0.43 -28.83
CA ARG A 185 2.81 0.58 -27.78
C ARG A 185 1.82 0.20 -26.68
N LEU A 186 0.99 -0.81 -26.91
CA LEU A 186 0.09 -1.35 -25.90
C LEU A 186 0.19 -2.88 -25.88
N PHE A 187 0.77 -3.40 -24.81
CA PHE A 187 0.95 -4.81 -24.52
C PHE A 187 -0.07 -5.27 -23.48
N HIS A 188 -0.78 -6.37 -23.73
CA HIS A 188 -1.84 -6.84 -22.86
C HIS A 188 -1.50 -8.17 -22.21
N ILE A 189 -1.44 -8.18 -20.89
CA ILE A 189 -1.23 -9.35 -20.03
C ILE A 189 -2.55 -9.74 -19.39
N HIS A 190 -2.89 -11.01 -19.45
CA HIS A 190 -4.08 -11.55 -18.83
C HIS A 190 -3.73 -12.59 -17.78
N LEU A 191 -4.07 -12.31 -16.51
CA LEU A 191 -3.89 -13.22 -15.39
C LEU A 191 -5.13 -14.11 -15.24
N THR A 192 -4.95 -15.43 -15.26
CA THR A 192 -6.03 -16.41 -15.18
C THR A 192 -5.75 -17.49 -14.15
N LEU A 193 -6.77 -18.26 -13.77
CA LEU A 193 -6.67 -19.36 -12.82
C LEU A 193 -6.84 -20.72 -13.52
N LEU A 194 -5.96 -21.66 -13.17
CA LEU A 194 -6.12 -23.08 -13.43
C LEU A 194 -6.54 -23.76 -12.11
N PRO A 195 -7.83 -23.95 -11.86
CA PRO A 195 -8.29 -24.61 -10.65
C PRO A 195 -7.88 -26.08 -10.63
N TYR A 196 -7.46 -26.56 -9.45
CA TYR A 196 -7.21 -27.97 -9.21
C TYR A 196 -8.48 -28.63 -8.69
N LEU A 197 -8.96 -29.64 -9.42
CA LEU A 197 -10.11 -30.43 -9.02
C LEU A 197 -9.65 -31.65 -8.20
N LYS A 198 -9.95 -31.65 -6.90
CA LYS A 198 -9.58 -32.75 -5.98
C LYS A 198 -10.12 -34.11 -6.43
N GLY A 199 -11.33 -34.15 -7.02
CA GLY A 199 -11.96 -35.38 -7.47
C GLY A 199 -11.25 -36.05 -8.64
N SER A 200 -10.85 -35.29 -9.67
CA SER A 200 -10.08 -35.80 -10.83
C SER A 200 -8.57 -35.69 -10.65
N LYS A 201 -8.09 -35.07 -9.56
CA LYS A 201 -6.67 -34.83 -9.24
C LYS A 201 -5.90 -34.15 -10.38
N GLU A 202 -6.49 -33.16 -11.00
CA GLU A 202 -5.91 -32.46 -12.16
C GLU A 202 -6.23 -30.96 -12.18
N LEU A 203 -5.35 -30.20 -12.84
CA LEU A 203 -5.57 -28.78 -13.18
C LEU A 203 -6.46 -28.67 -14.42
N LYS A 204 -7.38 -27.70 -14.41
CA LYS A 204 -8.31 -27.47 -15.52
C LYS A 204 -7.99 -26.16 -16.25
N THR A 205 -7.78 -26.24 -17.57
CA THR A 205 -7.51 -25.09 -18.45
C THR A 205 -8.79 -24.43 -19.00
N LYS A 206 -9.94 -25.05 -18.85
CA LYS A 206 -11.20 -24.54 -19.41
C LYS A 206 -11.60 -23.15 -18.90
N PRO A 207 -11.46 -22.82 -17.60
CA PRO A 207 -11.75 -21.47 -17.11
C PRO A 207 -10.88 -20.40 -17.78
N THR A 208 -9.58 -20.65 -17.97
CA THR A 208 -8.67 -19.76 -18.71
C THR A 208 -9.13 -19.54 -20.15
N GLN A 209 -9.49 -20.62 -20.85
CA GLN A 209 -9.98 -20.53 -22.24
C GLN A 209 -11.27 -19.69 -22.34
N LEU A 210 -12.18 -19.84 -21.37
CA LEU A 210 -13.43 -19.06 -21.32
C LEU A 210 -13.14 -17.59 -21.05
N SER A 211 -12.26 -17.28 -20.11
CA SER A 211 -11.88 -15.91 -19.78
C SER A 211 -11.24 -15.18 -20.98
N VAL A 212 -10.33 -15.83 -21.69
CA VAL A 212 -9.75 -15.27 -22.92
C VAL A 212 -10.81 -15.10 -24.03
N ARG A 213 -11.78 -15.99 -24.11
CA ARG A 213 -12.90 -15.84 -25.05
C ARG A 213 -13.75 -14.61 -24.74
N GLU A 214 -13.99 -14.30 -23.46
CA GLU A 214 -14.68 -13.06 -23.07
C GLU A 214 -13.89 -11.81 -23.48
N LEU A 215 -12.57 -11.79 -23.26
CA LEU A 215 -11.72 -10.69 -23.78
C LEU A 215 -11.86 -10.51 -25.30
N ARG A 216 -11.82 -11.62 -26.04
CA ARG A 216 -11.99 -11.59 -27.50
C ARG A 216 -13.35 -11.07 -27.94
N ARG A 217 -14.40 -11.35 -27.17
CA ARG A 217 -15.76 -10.84 -27.42
C ARG A 217 -15.78 -9.30 -27.38
N ILE A 218 -14.97 -8.70 -26.51
CA ILE A 218 -14.80 -7.24 -26.40
C ILE A 218 -13.85 -6.70 -27.50
N GLY A 219 -13.13 -7.55 -28.19
CA GLY A 219 -12.14 -7.18 -29.22
C GLY A 219 -10.72 -7.02 -28.68
N LEU A 220 -10.42 -7.61 -27.52
CA LEU A 220 -9.08 -7.63 -26.94
C LEU A 220 -8.48 -9.05 -27.03
N GLN A 221 -7.25 -9.14 -27.57
CA GLN A 221 -6.44 -10.35 -27.56
C GLN A 221 -5.28 -10.14 -26.58
N PRO A 222 -5.08 -11.01 -25.58
CA PRO A 222 -3.91 -10.94 -24.74
C PRO A 222 -2.64 -11.27 -25.52
N ASP A 223 -1.57 -10.52 -25.24
CA ASP A 223 -0.23 -10.78 -25.80
C ASP A 223 0.53 -11.79 -24.94
N LEU A 224 0.18 -11.87 -23.64
CA LEU A 224 0.78 -12.77 -22.66
C LEU A 224 -0.28 -13.26 -21.66
N ILE A 225 -0.19 -14.52 -21.27
CA ILE A 225 -1.04 -15.12 -20.22
C ILE A 225 -0.17 -15.49 -19.03
N LEU A 226 -0.55 -15.01 -17.85
CA LEU A 226 -0.04 -15.49 -16.57
C LEU A 226 -1.00 -16.57 -16.06
N ALA A 227 -0.54 -17.80 -16.04
CA ALA A 227 -1.33 -18.97 -15.66
C ALA A 227 -1.16 -19.25 -14.16
N ARG A 228 -2.10 -18.77 -13.33
CA ARG A 228 -2.10 -18.94 -11.88
C ARG A 228 -2.54 -20.35 -11.51
N ALA A 229 -1.80 -21.01 -10.63
CA ALA A 229 -2.17 -22.30 -10.06
C ALA A 229 -1.51 -22.51 -8.68
N ASP A 230 -2.14 -23.33 -7.83
CA ASP A 230 -1.57 -23.73 -6.55
C ASP A 230 -0.55 -24.88 -6.67
N TYR A 231 -0.51 -25.50 -7.84
CA TYR A 231 0.36 -26.63 -8.15
C TYR A 231 1.20 -26.35 -9.39
N LYS A 232 2.31 -27.06 -9.53
CA LYS A 232 3.14 -27.02 -10.73
C LYS A 232 2.30 -27.37 -11.96
N ILE A 233 2.33 -26.51 -12.98
CA ILE A 233 1.58 -26.69 -14.22
C ILE A 233 2.40 -27.58 -15.18
N PRO A 234 1.88 -28.74 -15.61
CA PRO A 234 2.52 -29.57 -16.65
C PRO A 234 2.67 -28.81 -17.97
N LYS A 235 3.73 -29.14 -18.72
CA LYS A 235 4.03 -28.49 -20.00
C LYS A 235 2.87 -28.64 -21.00
N GLU A 236 2.25 -29.80 -21.04
CA GLU A 236 1.12 -30.11 -21.93
C GLU A 236 -0.08 -29.19 -21.70
N LEU A 237 -0.31 -28.75 -20.45
CA LEU A 237 -1.38 -27.81 -20.14
C LEU A 237 -1.03 -26.40 -20.61
N LEU A 238 0.25 -25.98 -20.53
CA LEU A 238 0.71 -24.71 -21.06
C LEU A 238 0.63 -24.68 -22.59
N ASP A 239 1.01 -25.78 -23.26
CA ASP A 239 0.88 -25.94 -24.71
C ASP A 239 -0.61 -25.89 -25.13
N LYS A 240 -1.50 -26.52 -24.35
CA LYS A 240 -2.93 -26.45 -24.56
C LYS A 240 -3.47 -25.02 -24.41
N ILE A 241 -3.05 -24.26 -23.40
CA ILE A 241 -3.43 -22.85 -23.22
C ILE A 241 -2.96 -22.04 -24.43
N SER A 242 -1.70 -22.18 -24.83
CA SER A 242 -1.14 -21.52 -26.01
C SER A 242 -2.02 -21.74 -27.25
N THR A 243 -2.35 -22.97 -27.56
CA THR A 243 -3.16 -23.32 -28.74
C THR A 243 -4.58 -22.77 -28.67
N PHE A 244 -5.29 -22.96 -27.54
CA PHE A 244 -6.70 -22.56 -27.42
C PHE A 244 -6.88 -21.05 -27.20
N CYS A 245 -5.89 -20.38 -26.64
CA CYS A 245 -5.91 -18.94 -26.41
C CYS A 245 -5.20 -18.14 -27.49
N ASP A 246 -4.60 -18.82 -28.50
CA ASP A 246 -3.86 -18.18 -29.60
C ASP A 246 -2.82 -17.17 -29.07
N VAL A 247 -2.00 -17.64 -28.14
CA VAL A 247 -0.88 -16.88 -27.54
C VAL A 247 0.38 -17.72 -27.74
N PRO A 248 1.49 -17.14 -28.20
CA PRO A 248 2.75 -17.86 -28.37
C PRO A 248 3.15 -18.61 -27.08
N ARG A 249 3.72 -19.82 -27.25
CA ARG A 249 4.03 -20.67 -26.08
C ARG A 249 4.94 -20.00 -25.06
N GLU A 250 5.93 -19.23 -25.52
CA GLU A 250 6.83 -18.43 -24.68
C GLU A 250 6.12 -17.31 -23.92
N ALA A 251 4.94 -16.91 -24.35
CA ALA A 251 4.10 -15.91 -23.68
C ALA A 251 3.00 -16.52 -22.80
N VAL A 252 3.01 -17.85 -22.56
CA VAL A 252 2.20 -18.51 -21.53
C VAL A 252 3.09 -18.86 -20.36
N ILE A 253 3.07 -18.01 -19.32
CA ILE A 253 3.99 -18.06 -18.19
C ILE A 253 3.28 -18.64 -16.97
N PRO A 254 3.83 -19.69 -16.33
CA PRO A 254 3.30 -20.20 -15.07
C PRO A 254 3.45 -19.18 -13.94
N ALA A 255 2.42 -19.03 -13.13
CA ALA A 255 2.37 -18.18 -11.96
C ALA A 255 1.97 -19.01 -10.72
N PRO A 256 2.83 -19.92 -10.22
CA PRO A 256 2.51 -20.78 -9.09
C PRO A 256 2.39 -19.98 -7.79
N THR A 257 1.67 -20.56 -6.81
CA THR A 257 1.69 -20.06 -5.43
C THR A 257 3.10 -20.18 -4.87
N VAL A 258 3.58 -19.12 -4.24
CA VAL A 258 4.93 -18.99 -3.66
C VAL A 258 4.85 -18.78 -2.15
N SER A 259 5.94 -19.07 -1.44
CA SER A 259 6.04 -18.87 0.01
C SER A 259 6.15 -17.39 0.39
N SER A 260 6.76 -16.60 -0.47
CA SER A 260 6.90 -15.15 -0.33
C SER A 260 6.46 -14.45 -1.62
N ILE A 261 5.64 -13.41 -1.50
CA ILE A 261 5.24 -12.61 -2.67
C ILE A 261 6.45 -11.97 -3.37
N TYR A 262 7.55 -11.76 -2.63
CA TYR A 262 8.79 -11.18 -3.16
C TYR A 262 9.59 -12.16 -4.03
N ASP A 263 9.19 -13.44 -4.11
CA ASP A 263 9.75 -14.40 -5.08
C ASP A 263 9.11 -14.30 -6.47
N VAL A 264 7.97 -13.61 -6.59
CA VAL A 264 7.20 -13.54 -7.85
C VAL A 264 8.01 -12.91 -8.99
N PRO A 265 8.77 -11.79 -8.80
CA PRO A 265 9.60 -11.24 -9.86
C PRO A 265 10.63 -12.24 -10.39
N LEU A 266 11.29 -12.97 -9.52
CA LEU A 266 12.26 -14.01 -9.90
C LEU A 266 11.59 -15.16 -10.63
N ASN A 267 10.40 -15.58 -10.17
CA ASN A 267 9.63 -16.64 -10.82
C ASN A 267 9.16 -16.26 -12.24
N TYR A 268 8.81 -15.01 -12.48
CA TYR A 268 8.46 -14.56 -13.82
C TYR A 268 9.70 -14.44 -14.72
N GLN A 269 10.79 -13.92 -14.18
CA GLN A 269 12.00 -13.71 -14.94
C GLN A 269 12.71 -15.02 -15.35
N GLN A 270 12.55 -16.13 -14.59
CA GLN A 270 13.06 -17.45 -15.03
C GLN A 270 12.45 -17.95 -16.35
N TYR A 271 11.32 -17.35 -16.79
CA TYR A 271 10.68 -17.60 -18.09
C TYR A 271 10.95 -16.48 -19.10
N ASP A 272 11.99 -15.66 -18.89
CA ASP A 272 12.39 -14.56 -19.78
C ASP A 272 11.28 -13.54 -20.07
N ILE A 273 10.39 -13.24 -19.09
CA ILE A 273 9.25 -12.36 -19.31
C ILE A 273 9.68 -10.98 -19.85
N ALA A 274 10.77 -10.43 -19.36
CA ALA A 274 11.31 -9.16 -19.84
C ALA A 274 11.64 -9.18 -21.33
N LYS A 275 12.23 -10.28 -21.80
CA LYS A 275 12.58 -10.49 -23.20
C LYS A 275 11.33 -10.63 -24.08
N VAL A 276 10.33 -11.39 -23.62
CA VAL A 276 9.03 -11.53 -24.32
C VAL A 276 8.37 -10.16 -24.49
N ILE A 277 8.26 -9.38 -23.42
CA ILE A 277 7.68 -8.03 -23.44
C ILE A 277 8.53 -7.11 -24.35
N GLY A 278 9.84 -7.09 -24.16
CA GLY A 278 10.76 -6.20 -24.89
C GLY A 278 10.69 -6.41 -26.40
N ARG A 279 10.74 -7.65 -26.85
CA ARG A 279 10.62 -7.99 -28.29
C ARG A 279 9.30 -7.53 -28.88
N LYS A 280 8.20 -7.82 -28.20
CA LYS A 280 6.85 -7.48 -28.68
C LYS A 280 6.62 -5.99 -28.73
N MET A 281 7.19 -5.24 -27.79
CA MET A 281 7.05 -3.79 -27.71
C MET A 281 8.13 -3.01 -28.49
N GLY A 282 9.02 -3.72 -29.21
CA GLY A 282 10.08 -3.08 -30.00
C GLY A 282 11.18 -2.44 -29.14
N LEU A 283 11.41 -2.96 -27.93
CA LEU A 283 12.46 -2.53 -27.02
C LEU A 283 13.71 -3.44 -27.08
N GLY A 284 13.68 -4.48 -27.92
CA GLY A 284 14.74 -5.48 -28.03
C GLY A 284 14.72 -6.51 -26.90
N ASP A 285 15.85 -7.19 -26.70
CA ASP A 285 16.03 -8.19 -25.66
C ASP A 285 16.39 -7.49 -24.34
N LEU A 286 15.39 -7.29 -23.48
CA LEU A 286 15.59 -6.69 -22.17
C LEU A 286 16.27 -7.70 -21.22
N THR A 287 17.30 -7.23 -20.51
CA THR A 287 18.10 -8.03 -19.56
C THR A 287 18.08 -7.37 -18.19
N PRO A 288 17.06 -7.65 -17.34
CA PRO A 288 16.93 -7.03 -16.03
C PRO A 288 18.01 -7.49 -15.06
N ASP A 289 18.52 -6.58 -14.25
CA ASP A 289 19.42 -6.89 -13.13
C ASP A 289 18.61 -7.32 -11.91
N MET A 290 18.54 -8.62 -11.66
CA MET A 290 17.73 -9.20 -10.58
C MET A 290 18.52 -9.45 -9.29
N ARG A 291 19.78 -9.00 -9.16
CA ARG A 291 20.65 -9.30 -8.00
C ARG A 291 20.05 -8.85 -6.67
N GLU A 292 19.41 -7.69 -6.62
CA GLU A 292 18.75 -7.20 -5.39
C GLU A 292 17.63 -8.14 -4.93
N TRP A 293 16.85 -8.68 -5.88
CA TRP A 293 15.78 -9.66 -5.61
C TRP A 293 16.35 -11.01 -5.15
N GLU A 294 17.45 -11.46 -5.76
CA GLU A 294 18.15 -12.70 -5.37
C GLU A 294 18.74 -12.58 -3.95
N GLU A 295 19.36 -11.45 -3.63
CA GLU A 295 19.86 -11.17 -2.28
C GLU A 295 18.71 -11.09 -1.26
N GLY A 296 17.59 -10.46 -1.61
CA GLY A 296 16.40 -10.41 -0.77
C GLY A 296 15.85 -11.80 -0.45
N ARG A 297 15.73 -12.66 -1.47
CA ARG A 297 15.32 -14.06 -1.30
C ARG A 297 16.28 -14.83 -0.38
N LYS A 298 17.58 -14.69 -0.61
CA LYS A 298 18.61 -15.34 0.23
C LYS A 298 18.46 -14.94 1.70
N ARG A 299 18.30 -13.64 1.99
CA ARG A 299 18.08 -13.16 3.37
C ARG A 299 16.81 -13.74 3.99
N TYR A 300 15.75 -13.85 3.20
CA TYR A 300 14.49 -14.46 3.65
C TYR A 300 14.68 -15.93 4.00
N GLU A 301 15.44 -16.69 3.20
CA GLU A 301 15.76 -18.10 3.45
C GLU A 301 16.68 -18.30 4.68
N GLU A 302 17.61 -17.36 4.93
CA GLU A 302 18.50 -17.34 6.10
C GLU A 302 17.76 -16.94 7.40
N ALA A 303 16.64 -16.23 7.31
CA ALA A 303 15.84 -15.76 8.44
C ALA A 303 14.95 -16.88 9.00
N VAL A 304 15.55 -17.84 9.72
CA VAL A 304 14.84 -19.05 10.20
C VAL A 304 14.38 -18.95 11.66
N GLU A 305 15.14 -18.24 12.51
CA GLU A 305 14.80 -18.11 13.94
C GLU A 305 13.58 -17.19 14.13
N PRO A 306 12.54 -17.65 14.84
CA PRO A 306 11.33 -16.88 15.00
C PRO A 306 11.50 -15.70 15.96
N VAL A 307 10.76 -14.60 15.68
CA VAL A 307 10.50 -13.53 16.62
C VAL A 307 9.00 -13.25 16.63
N ARG A 308 8.39 -13.34 17.80
CA ARG A 308 6.95 -13.18 17.98
C ARG A 308 6.59 -11.71 18.22
N ILE A 309 5.82 -11.13 17.31
CA ILE A 309 5.36 -9.73 17.37
C ILE A 309 3.84 -9.70 17.47
N GLY A 310 3.31 -9.09 18.54
CA GLY A 310 1.89 -8.91 18.73
C GLY A 310 1.37 -7.70 17.95
N ILE A 311 0.30 -7.89 17.18
CA ILE A 311 -0.50 -6.79 16.62
C ILE A 311 -1.78 -6.71 17.43
N VAL A 312 -1.95 -5.59 18.18
CA VAL A 312 -3.15 -5.34 18.99
C VAL A 312 -4.11 -4.46 18.20
N GLY A 313 -5.14 -5.07 17.65
CA GLY A 313 -6.04 -4.42 16.69
C GLY A 313 -7.50 -4.79 16.87
N LYS A 314 -8.35 -4.20 16.01
CA LYS A 314 -9.80 -4.44 15.95
C LYS A 314 -10.20 -5.44 14.86
N TYR A 315 -9.32 -5.68 13.87
CA TYR A 315 -9.61 -6.44 12.65
C TYR A 315 -8.69 -7.67 12.54
N THR A 316 -8.54 -8.39 13.67
CA THR A 316 -7.57 -9.47 13.83
C THR A 316 -7.84 -10.72 12.97
N TYR A 317 -8.94 -10.74 12.22
CA TYR A 317 -9.32 -11.83 11.32
C TYR A 317 -9.09 -11.50 9.84
N LEU A 318 -8.53 -10.31 9.55
CA LEU A 318 -8.34 -9.80 8.18
C LEU A 318 -6.93 -9.23 8.03
N ASP A 319 -6.03 -10.03 7.49
CA ASP A 319 -4.65 -9.61 7.23
C ASP A 319 -4.58 -8.35 6.35
N ASP A 320 -5.46 -8.25 5.36
CA ASP A 320 -5.52 -7.12 4.43
C ASP A 320 -5.83 -5.77 5.11
N ALA A 321 -6.46 -5.77 6.29
CA ALA A 321 -6.73 -4.53 7.05
C ALA A 321 -5.45 -3.90 7.63
N TYR A 322 -4.37 -4.68 7.78
CA TYR A 322 -3.09 -4.25 8.33
C TYR A 322 -1.91 -4.67 7.45
N LEU A 323 -2.14 -4.80 6.15
CA LEU A 323 -1.16 -5.36 5.21
C LEU A 323 0.19 -4.64 5.29
N SER A 324 0.21 -3.30 5.24
CA SER A 324 1.46 -2.53 5.31
C SER A 324 2.18 -2.69 6.64
N VAL A 325 1.44 -2.83 7.76
CA VAL A 325 2.03 -3.10 9.09
C VAL A 325 2.69 -4.48 9.10
N ILE A 326 2.00 -5.51 8.59
CA ILE A 326 2.51 -6.88 8.51
C ILE A 326 3.78 -6.92 7.66
N GLU A 327 3.75 -6.31 6.48
CA GLU A 327 4.90 -6.29 5.57
C GLU A 327 6.08 -5.49 6.15
N ALA A 328 5.82 -4.38 6.87
CA ALA A 328 6.87 -3.64 7.57
C ALA A 328 7.52 -4.46 8.69
N ILE A 329 6.74 -5.21 9.48
CA ILE A 329 7.25 -6.13 10.51
C ILE A 329 8.09 -7.24 9.88
N LYS A 330 7.58 -7.90 8.83
CA LYS A 330 8.30 -8.97 8.12
C LYS A 330 9.62 -8.48 7.53
N ALA A 331 9.60 -7.36 6.83
CA ALA A 331 10.81 -6.76 6.25
C ALA A 331 11.86 -6.42 7.34
N ALA A 332 11.43 -5.82 8.45
CA ALA A 332 12.32 -5.49 9.56
C ALA A 332 12.85 -6.75 10.27
N ALA A 333 12.06 -7.82 10.38
CA ALA A 333 12.51 -9.09 10.93
C ALA A 333 13.59 -9.74 10.05
N VAL A 334 13.35 -9.83 8.74
CA VAL A 334 14.34 -10.34 7.77
C VAL A 334 15.64 -9.52 7.78
N PHE A 335 15.54 -8.20 7.97
CA PHE A 335 16.71 -7.34 8.12
C PHE A 335 17.61 -7.76 9.31
N HIS A 336 17.01 -8.27 10.39
CA HIS A 336 17.69 -8.82 11.55
C HIS A 336 17.88 -10.34 11.51
N LEU A 337 17.72 -10.97 10.33
CA LEU A 337 17.81 -12.43 10.12
C LEU A 337 16.87 -13.21 11.05
N ARG A 338 15.65 -12.70 11.21
CA ARG A 338 14.58 -13.33 11.98
C ARG A 338 13.35 -13.57 11.11
N LYS A 339 12.61 -14.63 11.43
CA LYS A 339 11.30 -14.92 10.86
C LYS A 339 10.22 -14.30 11.75
N ALA A 340 9.48 -13.33 11.23
CA ALA A 340 8.37 -12.75 11.99
C ALA A 340 7.22 -13.76 12.16
N GLU A 341 6.81 -13.98 13.40
CA GLU A 341 5.57 -14.66 13.77
C GLU A 341 4.59 -13.62 14.28
N ILE A 342 3.58 -13.31 13.47
CA ILE A 342 2.53 -12.36 13.85
C ILE A 342 1.57 -13.03 14.83
N VAL A 343 1.41 -12.44 16.00
CA VAL A 343 0.44 -12.87 17.01
C VAL A 343 -0.70 -11.88 17.04
N TRP A 344 -1.86 -12.30 16.58
CA TRP A 344 -3.07 -11.49 16.58
C TRP A 344 -3.67 -11.39 17.98
N ILE A 345 -3.92 -10.15 18.43
CA ILE A 345 -4.47 -9.84 19.74
C ILE A 345 -5.64 -8.89 19.54
N ASP A 346 -6.84 -9.37 19.82
CA ASP A 346 -8.04 -8.57 19.73
C ASP A 346 -8.13 -7.64 20.93
N SER A 347 -8.24 -6.33 20.67
CA SER A 347 -8.27 -5.33 21.72
C SER A 347 -9.55 -5.39 22.56
N GLU A 348 -10.70 -5.74 21.97
CA GLU A 348 -11.95 -5.92 22.74
C GLU A 348 -11.84 -7.11 23.70
N LYS A 349 -11.16 -8.18 23.30
CA LYS A 349 -10.91 -9.34 24.17
C LYS A 349 -9.99 -9.01 25.34
N LEU A 350 -9.05 -8.07 25.17
CA LEU A 350 -8.27 -7.58 26.31
C LEU A 350 -9.12 -6.80 27.31
N GLU A 351 -10.10 -6.01 26.86
CA GLU A 351 -11.07 -5.31 27.72
C GLU A 351 -11.95 -6.30 28.50
N GLU A 352 -12.39 -7.35 27.83
CA GLU A 352 -13.19 -8.43 28.41
C GLU A 352 -12.38 -9.31 29.38
N LYS A 353 -11.06 -9.08 29.52
CA LYS A 353 -10.12 -9.88 30.34
C LYS A 353 -10.02 -11.35 29.88
N ASP A 354 -10.16 -11.60 28.57
CA ASP A 354 -10.04 -12.93 27.99
C ASP A 354 -8.65 -13.52 28.23
N ASP A 355 -8.60 -14.68 28.86
CA ASP A 355 -7.34 -15.31 29.27
C ASP A 355 -6.43 -15.71 28.09
N ASP A 356 -7.00 -16.13 26.94
CA ASP A 356 -6.24 -16.50 25.75
C ASP A 356 -5.54 -15.28 25.14
N HIS A 357 -6.27 -14.18 24.95
CA HIS A 357 -5.69 -12.95 24.40
C HIS A 357 -4.65 -12.33 25.35
N TRP A 358 -4.84 -12.40 26.65
CA TRP A 358 -3.84 -12.00 27.63
C TRP A 358 -2.61 -12.92 27.63
N ALA A 359 -2.79 -14.24 27.44
CA ALA A 359 -1.69 -15.19 27.30
C ALA A 359 -0.88 -14.89 26.02
N ARG A 360 -1.55 -14.60 24.91
CA ARG A 360 -0.91 -14.16 23.65
C ARG A 360 -0.08 -12.90 23.88
N LEU A 361 -0.65 -11.86 24.50
CA LEU A 361 0.05 -10.59 24.79
C LEU A 361 1.30 -10.80 25.65
N LYS A 362 1.25 -11.71 26.63
CA LYS A 362 2.39 -12.05 27.49
C LYS A 362 3.49 -12.82 26.75
N SER A 363 3.18 -13.47 25.64
CA SER A 363 4.07 -14.36 24.90
C SER A 363 4.89 -13.67 23.80
N VAL A 364 4.68 -12.38 23.54
CA VAL A 364 5.36 -11.68 22.44
C VAL A 364 6.62 -10.95 22.90
N ALA A 365 7.57 -10.84 21.99
CA ALA A 365 8.81 -10.11 22.22
C ALA A 365 8.67 -8.59 21.95
N GLY A 366 7.70 -8.20 21.13
CA GLY A 366 7.39 -6.81 20.83
C GLY A 366 5.90 -6.63 20.48
N ILE A 367 5.40 -5.41 20.60
CA ILE A 367 4.00 -5.06 20.38
C ILE A 367 3.91 -3.93 19.36
N VAL A 368 3.00 -4.07 18.39
CA VAL A 368 2.59 -3.00 17.49
C VAL A 368 1.10 -2.71 17.73
N VAL A 369 0.77 -1.45 17.97
CA VAL A 369 -0.63 -0.99 18.03
C VAL A 369 -0.87 -0.11 16.81
N PRO A 370 -1.59 -0.61 15.80
CA PRO A 370 -1.81 0.09 14.55
C PRO A 370 -2.81 1.24 14.67
N GLY A 371 -2.86 2.06 13.62
CA GLY A 371 -3.87 3.07 13.42
C GLY A 371 -5.31 2.55 13.40
N GLY A 372 -6.26 3.44 13.35
CA GLY A 372 -7.70 3.15 13.32
C GLY A 372 -8.52 4.36 13.74
N PHE A 373 -9.84 4.22 13.70
CA PHE A 373 -10.80 5.25 14.09
C PHE A 373 -11.90 4.67 15.00
N GLY A 374 -12.56 5.56 15.74
CA GLY A 374 -13.72 5.26 16.59
C GLY A 374 -13.37 4.63 17.94
N SER A 375 -14.37 4.54 18.79
CA SER A 375 -14.26 4.23 20.23
C SER A 375 -14.10 2.74 20.57
N ARG A 376 -14.40 1.83 19.65
CA ARG A 376 -14.38 0.37 19.89
C ARG A 376 -12.97 -0.17 20.17
N GLY A 377 -12.80 -0.95 21.24
CA GLY A 377 -11.53 -1.64 21.58
C GLY A 377 -10.40 -0.69 22.01
N ILE A 378 -10.71 0.53 22.43
CA ILE A 378 -9.73 1.56 22.79
C ILE A 378 -9.06 1.24 24.12
N GLU A 379 -9.84 0.86 25.14
CA GLU A 379 -9.29 0.55 26.46
C GLU A 379 -8.38 -0.68 26.40
N GLY A 380 -8.70 -1.68 25.57
CA GLY A 380 -7.83 -2.84 25.35
C GLY A 380 -6.48 -2.47 24.75
N LYS A 381 -6.44 -1.51 23.81
CA LYS A 381 -5.19 -0.97 23.28
C LYS A 381 -4.41 -0.17 24.35
N ILE A 382 -5.11 0.59 25.20
CA ILE A 382 -4.51 1.28 26.35
C ILE A 382 -3.93 0.27 27.34
N LEU A 383 -4.64 -0.82 27.64
CA LEU A 383 -4.15 -1.91 28.48
C LEU A 383 -2.89 -2.57 27.89
N ALA A 384 -2.82 -2.73 26.57
CA ALA A 384 -1.62 -3.24 25.90
C ALA A 384 -0.43 -2.27 26.02
N ALA A 385 -0.66 -0.96 25.91
CA ALA A 385 0.37 0.06 26.14
C ALA A 385 0.83 0.06 27.60
N GLN A 386 -0.08 -0.06 28.57
CA GLN A 386 0.22 -0.21 29.99
C GLN A 386 1.07 -1.46 30.27
N PHE A 387 0.69 -2.58 29.67
CA PHE A 387 1.47 -3.82 29.76
C PHE A 387 2.89 -3.61 29.20
N ALA A 388 3.02 -3.02 28.02
CA ALA A 388 4.31 -2.72 27.42
C ALA A 388 5.17 -1.85 28.33
N ARG A 389 4.63 -0.76 28.87
CA ARG A 389 5.34 0.15 29.77
C ARG A 389 5.80 -0.53 31.05
N THR A 390 4.91 -1.28 31.71
CA THR A 390 5.19 -1.89 33.02
C THR A 390 6.10 -3.11 32.92
N LYS A 391 5.99 -3.90 31.86
CA LYS A 391 6.78 -5.13 31.62
C LYS A 391 8.00 -4.89 30.72
N LYS A 392 8.26 -3.64 30.34
CA LYS A 392 9.38 -3.25 29.46
C LYS A 392 9.41 -4.04 28.15
N VAL A 393 8.22 -4.30 27.56
CA VAL A 393 8.08 -4.93 26.26
C VAL A 393 8.24 -3.89 25.18
N PRO A 394 9.14 -4.04 24.19
CA PRO A 394 9.24 -3.15 23.05
C PRO A 394 7.87 -2.88 22.41
N TYR A 395 7.58 -1.60 22.16
CA TYR A 395 6.28 -1.12 21.70
C TYR A 395 6.44 -0.08 20.60
N LEU A 396 5.64 -0.20 19.56
CA LEU A 396 5.49 0.81 18.50
C LEU A 396 3.99 1.11 18.30
N GLY A 397 3.61 2.35 18.63
CA GLY A 397 2.25 2.85 18.35
C GLY A 397 2.21 3.65 17.07
N LEU A 398 1.26 3.34 16.18
CA LEU A 398 1.09 3.99 14.88
C LEU A 398 -0.20 4.81 14.88
N CYS A 399 -0.13 6.10 14.60
CA CYS A 399 -1.26 7.02 14.54
C CYS A 399 -2.13 6.91 15.81
N LEU A 400 -3.29 6.28 15.78
CA LEU A 400 -4.12 6.00 16.97
C LEU A 400 -3.34 5.27 18.06
N GLY A 401 -2.48 4.32 17.71
CA GLY A 401 -1.65 3.59 18.67
C GLY A 401 -0.68 4.50 19.45
N SER A 402 -0.17 5.56 18.81
CA SER A 402 0.63 6.62 19.45
C SER A 402 -0.21 7.47 20.40
N GLN A 403 -1.42 7.84 19.98
CA GLN A 403 -2.35 8.62 20.79
C GLN A 403 -2.74 7.86 22.07
N LEU A 404 -3.02 6.56 21.95
CA LEU A 404 -3.41 5.71 23.08
C LEU A 404 -2.24 5.45 24.04
N MET A 405 -1.02 5.30 23.53
CA MET A 405 0.20 5.28 24.36
C MET A 405 0.33 6.57 25.17
N THR A 406 0.06 7.71 24.55
CA THR A 406 0.15 9.02 25.20
C THR A 406 -0.94 9.20 26.27
N ILE A 407 -2.17 8.77 25.98
CA ILE A 407 -3.28 8.77 26.95
C ILE A 407 -2.97 7.85 28.14
N GLU A 408 -2.46 6.64 27.89
CA GLU A 408 -2.05 5.71 28.96
C GLU A 408 -1.00 6.35 29.88
N PHE A 409 0.03 6.94 29.28
CA PHE A 409 1.08 7.58 30.04
C PHE A 409 0.56 8.80 30.81
N ALA A 410 -0.33 9.60 30.23
CA ALA A 410 -0.93 10.75 30.90
C ALA A 410 -1.79 10.32 32.10
N ARG A 411 -2.63 9.28 31.94
CA ARG A 411 -3.40 8.70 33.05
C ARG A 411 -2.51 8.23 34.20
N PHE A 412 -1.43 7.53 33.89
CA PHE A 412 -0.47 7.06 34.87
C PHE A 412 0.27 8.22 35.55
N ALA A 413 0.81 9.14 34.76
CA ALA A 413 1.70 10.18 35.25
C ALA A 413 0.97 11.25 36.08
N LEU A 414 -0.27 11.58 35.73
CA LEU A 414 -1.07 12.60 36.40
C LEU A 414 -2.07 12.00 37.41
N GLY A 415 -2.19 10.66 37.46
CA GLY A 415 -3.11 9.96 38.38
C GLY A 415 -4.58 10.19 38.06
N ASP A 416 -4.91 10.49 36.80
CA ASP A 416 -6.28 10.80 36.37
C ASP A 416 -6.72 9.88 35.24
N ASN A 417 -7.57 8.91 35.57
CA ASN A 417 -8.11 7.92 34.63
C ASN A 417 -9.21 8.48 33.71
N SER A 418 -9.68 9.72 33.93
CA SER A 418 -10.67 10.37 33.08
C SER A 418 -10.08 10.97 31.80
N LEU A 419 -8.75 11.06 31.73
CA LEU A 419 -8.04 11.60 30.56
C LEU A 419 -8.26 10.72 29.33
N THR A 420 -8.58 11.37 28.19
CA THR A 420 -9.00 10.66 26.97
C THR A 420 -8.71 11.46 25.69
N SER A 421 -9.26 11.03 24.57
CA SER A 421 -9.29 11.76 23.32
C SER A 421 -10.67 12.38 23.09
N GLU A 422 -10.70 13.56 22.49
CA GLU A 422 -11.95 14.18 22.01
C GLU A 422 -12.69 13.29 20.99
N GLU A 423 -11.97 12.42 20.26
CA GLU A 423 -12.56 11.43 19.33
C GLU A 423 -13.56 10.48 20.01
N PHE A 424 -13.33 10.14 21.28
CA PHE A 424 -14.11 9.12 22.01
C PHE A 424 -15.24 9.72 22.83
N ASP A 425 -15.37 11.04 22.87
CA ASP A 425 -16.46 11.77 23.50
C ASP A 425 -17.45 12.28 22.43
N GLU A 426 -18.17 11.33 21.81
CA GLU A 426 -19.11 11.61 20.71
C GLU A 426 -20.23 12.59 21.12
N GLU A 427 -20.61 12.61 22.39
CA GLU A 427 -21.66 13.48 22.93
C GLU A 427 -21.11 14.82 23.49
N SER A 428 -19.80 15.05 23.42
CA SER A 428 -19.13 16.26 23.93
C SER A 428 -19.49 16.59 25.40
N LYS A 429 -19.53 15.57 26.23
CA LYS A 429 -19.91 15.66 27.65
C LYS A 429 -18.75 15.98 28.58
N LEU A 430 -17.51 15.71 28.14
CA LEU A 430 -16.31 15.91 28.94
C LEU A 430 -15.77 17.33 28.78
N SER A 431 -15.01 17.78 29.77
CA SER A 431 -14.34 19.08 29.70
C SER A 431 -13.10 19.01 28.80
N LYS A 432 -12.72 20.14 28.19
CA LYS A 432 -11.55 20.23 27.29
C LYS A 432 -10.23 19.90 28.00
N GLU A 433 -10.19 20.07 29.32
CA GLU A 433 -9.04 19.74 30.16
C GLU A 433 -8.79 18.24 30.26
N GLN A 434 -9.77 17.39 29.90
CA GLN A 434 -9.65 15.93 29.88
C GLN A 434 -9.11 15.39 28.55
N TYR A 435 -9.03 16.23 27.50
CA TYR A 435 -8.57 15.79 26.19
C TYR A 435 -7.03 15.89 26.05
N VAL A 436 -6.35 14.78 26.23
CA VAL A 436 -4.92 14.63 25.94
C VAL A 436 -4.67 14.67 24.42
N VAL A 437 -5.67 14.24 23.67
CA VAL A 437 -5.72 14.27 22.21
C VAL A 437 -6.99 15.02 21.81
N HIS A 438 -6.87 15.99 20.94
CA HIS A 438 -7.97 16.87 20.55
C HIS A 438 -8.04 17.08 19.04
N PHE A 439 -9.16 17.65 18.58
CA PHE A 439 -9.36 17.98 17.19
C PHE A 439 -8.37 19.04 16.70
N LEU A 440 -7.90 18.95 15.44
CA LEU A 440 -7.05 19.99 14.84
C LEU A 440 -7.78 21.34 14.81
N PRO A 441 -7.12 22.47 15.19
CA PRO A 441 -7.78 23.78 15.31
C PRO A 441 -8.48 24.28 14.06
N ASP A 442 -8.02 23.89 12.86
CA ASP A 442 -8.52 24.36 11.57
C ASP A 442 -9.57 23.43 10.94
N GLN A 443 -9.96 22.35 11.62
CA GLN A 443 -10.93 21.38 11.12
C GLN A 443 -12.28 21.50 11.85
N PHE A 444 -13.29 22.05 11.18
CA PHE A 444 -14.62 22.22 11.77
C PHE A 444 -15.44 20.91 11.73
N ARG A 445 -16.02 20.54 12.89
CA ARG A 445 -17.12 19.54 12.96
C ARG A 445 -18.25 19.99 12.05
N GLY A 446 -18.65 19.15 11.08
CA GLY A 446 -19.81 19.39 10.23
C GLY A 446 -19.55 19.51 8.73
N LYS A 447 -18.30 19.40 8.27
CA LYS A 447 -17.99 19.23 6.84
C LYS A 447 -17.91 17.75 6.49
N HIS A 448 -18.17 17.42 5.22
CA HIS A 448 -18.17 16.05 4.70
C HIS A 448 -16.96 15.24 5.22
N MET A 449 -17.18 13.96 5.56
CA MET A 449 -16.16 13.09 6.17
C MET A 449 -14.91 12.89 5.28
N GLY A 450 -15.04 13.00 3.96
CA GLY A 450 -13.91 12.90 3.02
C GLY A 450 -13.13 14.23 2.89
N GLY A 451 -11.80 14.16 2.87
CA GLY A 451 -10.92 15.30 2.59
C GLY A 451 -10.68 16.28 3.74
N THR A 452 -11.05 15.93 4.99
CA THR A 452 -10.86 16.79 6.19
C THR A 452 -9.74 16.34 7.11
N MET A 453 -8.96 15.33 6.70
CA MET A 453 -7.82 14.82 7.46
C MET A 453 -6.51 15.49 7.04
N ARG A 454 -5.52 15.44 7.92
CA ARG A 454 -4.14 15.65 7.55
C ARG A 454 -3.67 14.44 6.75
N LEU A 455 -3.48 14.63 5.45
CA LEU A 455 -3.19 13.57 4.49
C LEU A 455 -1.89 13.84 3.74
N GLY A 456 -1.10 12.76 3.52
CA GLY A 456 0.13 12.82 2.76
C GLY A 456 1.35 13.14 3.62
N LYS A 457 2.40 13.58 2.96
CA LYS A 457 3.74 13.69 3.53
C LYS A 457 3.99 15.04 4.20
N TYR A 458 4.45 14.99 5.46
CA TYR A 458 4.81 16.16 6.24
C TYR A 458 6.19 16.00 6.87
N VAL A 459 6.85 17.12 7.08
CA VAL A 459 8.21 17.18 7.66
C VAL A 459 8.15 17.00 9.17
N CYS A 460 9.03 16.14 9.69
CA CYS A 460 9.25 15.92 11.10
C CYS A 460 10.73 16.19 11.44
N THR A 461 11.00 17.09 12.39
CA THR A 461 12.34 17.32 12.92
C THR A 461 12.56 16.44 14.13
N LEU A 462 13.66 15.68 14.14
CA LEU A 462 14.00 14.73 15.20
C LEU A 462 14.90 15.37 16.25
N LYS A 463 14.64 15.04 17.51
CA LYS A 463 15.44 15.50 18.66
C LYS A 463 16.64 14.57 18.84
N LYS A 464 17.85 15.12 18.81
CA LYS A 464 19.11 14.37 19.04
C LYS A 464 19.14 13.68 20.42
N GLY A 465 19.72 12.50 20.48
CA GLY A 465 19.82 11.70 21.69
C GLY A 465 18.52 11.02 22.11
N THR A 466 17.61 10.82 21.16
CA THR A 466 16.37 10.07 21.33
C THR A 466 16.39 8.77 20.53
N LYS A 467 15.56 7.78 20.91
CA LYS A 467 15.46 6.50 20.21
C LYS A 467 14.99 6.67 18.75
N ALA A 468 14.09 7.63 18.53
CA ALA A 468 13.65 7.96 17.18
C ALA A 468 14.82 8.51 16.33
N HIS A 469 15.57 9.48 16.84
CA HIS A 469 16.74 10.01 16.14
C HIS A 469 17.79 8.94 15.86
N ASP A 470 18.09 8.08 16.85
CA ASP A 470 19.04 6.97 16.70
C ASP A 470 18.58 5.94 15.65
N ALA A 471 17.26 5.72 15.55
CA ALA A 471 16.70 4.81 14.55
C ALA A 471 16.86 5.34 13.11
N TYR A 472 16.61 6.63 12.90
CA TYR A 472 16.70 7.27 11.58
C TYR A 472 18.14 7.65 11.19
N GLY A 473 18.92 8.12 12.15
CA GLY A 473 20.30 8.58 11.94
C GLY A 473 20.42 9.93 11.21
N ILE A 474 19.32 10.69 11.09
CA ILE A 474 19.25 12.01 10.44
C ILE A 474 18.35 12.96 11.25
N ASP A 475 18.53 14.26 11.07
CA ASP A 475 17.85 15.28 11.88
C ASP A 475 16.42 15.61 11.40
N THR A 476 16.09 15.31 10.15
CA THR A 476 14.78 15.64 9.54
C THR A 476 14.32 14.54 8.62
N VAL A 477 13.05 14.17 8.76
CA VAL A 477 12.39 13.14 7.95
C VAL A 477 11.07 13.68 7.41
N SER A 478 10.49 12.99 6.43
CA SER A 478 9.18 13.31 5.91
C SER A 478 8.33 12.05 5.87
N GLU A 479 7.17 12.08 6.53
CA GLU A 479 6.35 10.89 6.79
C GLU A 479 4.90 11.12 6.40
N ARG A 480 4.16 10.04 6.10
CA ARG A 480 2.77 10.09 5.63
C ARG A 480 1.78 10.07 6.78
N HIS A 481 0.81 10.96 6.73
CA HIS A 481 -0.24 11.14 7.72
C HIS A 481 -1.61 10.76 7.18
N ARG A 482 -2.47 10.29 8.10
CA ARG A 482 -3.90 10.04 7.86
C ARG A 482 -4.65 10.13 9.19
N HIS A 483 -4.90 11.35 9.68
CA HIS A 483 -5.58 11.56 10.97
C HIS A 483 -6.24 12.94 11.06
N ARG A 484 -7.14 13.09 12.06
CA ARG A 484 -7.86 14.33 12.39
C ARG A 484 -7.50 14.89 13.75
N TYR A 485 -6.99 14.05 14.63
CA TYR A 485 -6.74 14.39 16.02
C TYR A 485 -5.25 14.45 16.29
N GLU A 486 -4.86 15.38 17.18
CA GLU A 486 -3.46 15.68 17.51
C GLU A 486 -3.27 15.73 19.02
N PHE A 487 -2.02 15.57 19.46
CA PHE A 487 -1.65 15.75 20.85
C PHE A 487 -1.92 17.17 21.32
N ASN A 488 -2.55 17.31 22.50
CA ASN A 488 -2.82 18.59 23.13
C ASN A 488 -1.57 19.12 23.87
N ASN A 489 -0.95 20.15 23.33
CA ASN A 489 0.29 20.72 23.86
C ASN A 489 0.16 21.26 25.31
N ASN A 490 -1.04 21.44 25.86
CA ASN A 490 -1.23 21.77 27.26
C ASN A 490 -0.70 20.67 28.21
N PHE A 491 -0.66 19.43 27.74
CA PHE A 491 -0.10 18.29 28.48
C PHE A 491 1.40 18.13 28.31
N ARG A 492 2.05 18.86 27.39
CA ARG A 492 3.48 18.70 27.07
C ARG A 492 4.37 18.85 28.29
N ALA A 493 4.34 20.02 28.92
CA ALA A 493 5.24 20.32 30.03
C ALA A 493 5.03 19.42 31.27
N PRO A 494 3.78 19.09 31.69
CA PRO A 494 3.55 18.11 32.73
C PRO A 494 4.13 16.73 32.45
N LEU A 495 3.92 16.20 31.23
CA LEU A 495 4.36 14.87 30.88
C LEU A 495 5.88 14.76 30.65
N GLU A 496 6.51 15.80 30.06
CA GLU A 496 7.98 15.83 29.87
C GLU A 496 8.73 15.77 31.21
N LYS A 497 8.22 16.38 32.25
CA LYS A 497 8.78 16.30 33.60
C LYS A 497 8.81 14.89 34.18
N LEU A 498 7.93 14.01 33.69
CA LEU A 498 7.72 12.64 34.17
C LEU A 498 8.33 11.58 33.26
N GLY A 499 9.13 12.01 32.25
CA GLY A 499 9.88 11.10 31.39
C GLY A 499 9.25 10.81 30.02
N PHE A 500 8.20 11.55 29.65
CA PHE A 500 7.70 11.58 28.29
C PHE A 500 8.62 12.47 27.44
N ILE A 501 8.99 12.05 26.25
CA ILE A 501 9.87 12.80 25.36
C ILE A 501 9.17 13.00 24.03
N ILE A 502 8.99 14.24 23.61
CA ILE A 502 8.65 14.54 22.23
C ILE A 502 9.95 14.45 21.43
N SER A 503 10.11 13.37 20.69
CA SER A 503 11.32 13.05 19.93
C SER A 503 11.23 13.44 18.46
N GLY A 504 10.03 13.74 17.96
CA GLY A 504 9.79 14.28 16.63
C GLY A 504 8.71 15.36 16.65
N GLU A 505 8.93 16.47 15.92
CA GLU A 505 8.06 17.63 15.93
C GLU A 505 7.99 18.28 14.54
N TRP A 506 6.81 18.70 14.12
CA TRP A 506 6.67 19.63 13.02
C TRP A 506 6.88 21.05 13.56
N LYS A 507 8.08 21.58 13.35
CA LYS A 507 8.54 22.83 13.98
C LYS A 507 7.70 24.07 13.67
N GLU A 508 7.11 24.14 12.47
CA GLU A 508 6.32 25.30 12.04
C GLU A 508 5.03 25.46 12.86
N THR A 509 4.48 24.35 13.34
CA THR A 509 3.20 24.32 14.08
C THR A 509 3.35 23.90 15.53
N GLY A 510 4.50 23.33 15.93
CA GLY A 510 4.72 22.74 17.25
C GLY A 510 3.94 21.45 17.49
N LEU A 511 3.46 20.78 16.42
CA LEU A 511 2.74 19.52 16.53
C LEU A 511 3.69 18.37 16.83
N MET A 512 3.29 17.49 17.76
CA MET A 512 4.01 16.29 18.12
C MET A 512 3.85 15.23 17.03
N GLU A 513 4.97 14.81 16.44
CA GLU A 513 5.02 13.77 15.42
C GLU A 513 5.45 12.42 15.96
N ILE A 514 6.41 12.42 16.90
CA ILE A 514 6.89 11.21 17.57
C ILE A 514 7.04 11.48 19.07
N ALA A 515 6.56 10.53 19.86
CA ALA A 515 6.77 10.50 21.29
C ALA A 515 7.45 9.21 21.73
N GLU A 516 8.22 9.27 22.83
CA GLU A 516 8.86 8.10 23.41
C GLU A 516 8.97 8.21 24.95
N LEU A 517 9.10 7.07 25.62
CA LEU A 517 9.36 7.02 27.05
C LEU A 517 10.87 6.89 27.33
N LYS A 518 11.39 7.78 28.21
CA LYS A 518 12.81 7.86 28.54
C LYS A 518 13.36 6.52 29.08
N ASP A 519 12.72 6.00 30.11
CA ASP A 519 13.19 4.84 30.86
C ASP A 519 12.60 3.53 30.35
N HIS A 520 12.50 3.37 29.04
CA HIS A 520 11.99 2.16 28.38
C HIS A 520 12.95 1.72 27.27
N PRO A 521 13.20 0.40 27.08
CA PRO A 521 14.09 -0.08 26.01
C PRO A 521 13.69 0.42 24.64
N PHE A 522 12.42 0.31 24.28
CA PHE A 522 11.82 0.88 23.08
C PHE A 522 10.31 1.02 23.30
N MET A 523 9.83 2.20 23.60
CA MET A 523 8.40 2.52 23.61
C MET A 523 8.24 3.84 22.89
N VAL A 524 7.85 3.74 21.62
CA VAL A 524 7.79 4.84 20.66
C VAL A 524 6.41 4.88 20.03
N GLY A 525 5.86 6.06 19.88
CA GLY A 525 4.62 6.30 19.13
C GLY A 525 4.84 7.34 18.04
N SER A 526 4.39 7.04 16.82
CA SER A 526 4.39 7.99 15.70
C SER A 526 2.96 8.41 15.34
N GLN A 527 2.73 9.71 15.15
CA GLN A 527 1.43 10.21 14.69
C GLN A 527 1.17 9.87 13.23
N PHE A 528 2.23 9.72 12.46
CA PHE A 528 2.21 9.29 11.05
C PHE A 528 2.22 7.76 10.92
N HIS A 529 2.17 7.30 9.67
CA HIS A 529 2.13 5.90 9.27
C HIS A 529 3.45 5.43 8.62
N PRO A 530 4.47 5.05 9.42
CA PRO A 530 5.77 4.62 8.90
C PRO A 530 5.68 3.33 8.06
N GLU A 531 4.63 2.51 8.26
CA GLU A 531 4.38 1.29 7.51
C GLU A 531 4.24 1.54 6.01
N PHE A 532 3.71 2.69 5.59
CA PHE A 532 3.52 3.01 4.18
C PHE A 532 4.84 3.26 3.43
N GLN A 533 5.88 3.65 4.14
CA GLN A 533 7.20 3.89 3.55
C GLN A 533 8.19 2.73 3.73
N SER A 534 7.78 1.64 4.38
CA SER A 534 8.61 0.45 4.53
C SER A 534 8.74 -0.32 3.20
N ARG A 535 9.94 -0.79 2.90
CA ARG A 535 10.25 -1.58 1.69
C ARG A 535 10.92 -2.89 2.08
N PRO A 536 10.79 -3.98 1.30
CA PRO A 536 11.40 -5.27 1.64
C PRO A 536 12.93 -5.16 1.75
N HIS A 537 13.57 -4.40 0.86
CA HIS A 537 15.03 -4.21 0.87
C HIS A 537 15.50 -3.05 1.76
N LYS A 538 14.58 -2.14 2.12
CA LYS A 538 14.83 -0.97 2.97
C LYS A 538 13.73 -0.81 4.01
N PRO A 539 13.69 -1.68 5.03
CA PRO A 539 12.65 -1.60 6.07
C PRO A 539 12.72 -0.28 6.82
N HIS A 540 11.55 0.24 7.17
CA HIS A 540 11.45 1.53 7.83
C HIS A 540 12.22 1.57 9.18
N PRO A 541 12.95 2.66 9.50
CA PRO A 541 13.82 2.76 10.68
C PRO A 541 13.14 2.45 12.00
N LEU A 542 11.91 2.90 12.25
CA LEU A 542 11.18 2.64 13.50
C LEU A 542 10.84 1.16 13.66
N PHE A 543 10.46 0.46 12.59
CA PHE A 543 10.24 -0.98 12.62
C PHE A 543 11.53 -1.76 12.83
N ARG A 544 12.64 -1.34 12.22
CA ARG A 544 13.97 -1.94 12.46
C ARG A 544 14.37 -1.80 13.93
N ALA A 545 14.17 -0.63 14.52
CA ALA A 545 14.51 -0.37 15.93
C ALA A 545 13.61 -1.18 16.88
N LEU A 546 12.31 -1.30 16.60
CA LEU A 546 11.41 -2.18 17.35
C LEU A 546 11.91 -3.63 17.33
N LEU A 547 12.19 -4.16 16.14
CA LEU A 547 12.63 -5.56 15.98
C LEU A 547 14.01 -5.79 16.63
N LYS A 548 14.93 -4.84 16.54
CA LYS A 548 16.22 -4.90 17.27
C LYS A 548 16.00 -5.05 18.77
N ALA A 549 15.13 -4.22 19.35
CA ALA A 549 14.82 -4.28 20.79
C ALA A 549 14.09 -5.59 21.17
N ALA A 550 13.18 -6.07 20.32
CA ALA A 550 12.45 -7.32 20.53
C ALA A 550 13.40 -8.55 20.53
N VAL A 551 14.34 -8.59 19.58
CA VAL A 551 15.35 -9.69 19.48
C VAL A 551 16.30 -9.69 20.70
N GLN A 552 16.65 -8.52 21.23
CA GLN A 552 17.51 -8.43 22.44
C GLN A 552 16.82 -8.89 23.73
N LYS A 553 15.48 -8.93 23.72
CA LYS A 553 14.69 -9.37 24.88
C LYS A 553 14.55 -10.91 24.95
N VAL A 554 14.63 -11.60 23.82
CA VAL A 554 14.61 -13.06 23.72
C VAL A 554 15.95 -13.65 24.11
#